data_3421a5510555e6dbf4b48b5c0028c7db
#
_entry.id   3421a5510555e6dbf4b48b5c0028c7db
#
_cell.length_a   1.000
_cell.length_b   1.000
_cell.length_c   1.000
_cell.angle_alpha   90.00
_cell.angle_beta   90.00
_cell.angle_gamma   90.00
#
_symmetry.space_group_name_H-M   'P 1'
#
loop_
_entity.id
_entity.type
_entity.pdbx_description
1 polymer ?
#
loop_
_entity_poly.entity_id
_entity_poly.type
_entity_poly.pdbx_seq_one_letter_code
_entity_poly.pdbx_strand_id
1 'polypeptide(L)'
;MSREKNLVKIKKSKNPNTIFGLPAKSYIDEDFWKQECETVLSDGWLFVGFSHELKKSGDVIPVFIANKPIVLVRNRDDIFAFHNVCSHRCLKLVNEKKNVGKIIRCPYHAWSYDLKGKLKAAPHVGGTNQHKPKGFNFSDHGLKSIKIHIWHDWIFINFNGKAKKFEEYARPLIKKFDDIDLTKLKYATTLDFGKINTNWKFL
;
A
#
# COMPACT_ATOMS: atom_id res chain seq x y z
N MET A 1 -27.39 0.00 3.79
CA MET A 1 -27.51 0.82 2.57
C MET A 1 -26.56 0.24 1.53
N SER A 2 -27.09 -0.39 0.48
CA SER A 2 -26.31 -0.96 -0.62
C SER A 2 -25.73 0.20 -1.43
N ARG A 3 -24.40 0.26 -1.50
CA ARG A 3 -23.71 1.16 -2.45
C ARG A 3 -23.99 0.62 -3.86
N GLU A 4 -24.93 1.18 -4.56
CA GLU A 4 -25.02 0.99 -6.02
C GLU A 4 -23.69 1.43 -6.61
N LYS A 5 -22.95 0.47 -7.13
CA LYS A 5 -21.73 0.74 -7.89
C LYS A 5 -22.18 1.41 -9.18
N ASN A 6 -21.99 2.70 -9.30
CA ASN A 6 -22.10 3.42 -10.58
C ASN A 6 -21.00 2.93 -11.52
N LEU A 7 -21.19 1.77 -12.09
CA LEU A 7 -20.29 1.20 -13.08
C LEU A 7 -20.40 2.05 -14.35
N VAL A 8 -19.27 2.58 -14.81
CA VAL A 8 -19.21 3.26 -16.10
C VAL A 8 -19.62 2.26 -17.19
N LYS A 9 -20.75 2.51 -17.83
CA LYS A 9 -21.19 1.70 -18.95
C LYS A 9 -20.32 2.02 -20.16
N ILE A 10 -19.40 1.12 -20.51
CA ILE A 10 -18.66 1.19 -21.76
C ILE A 10 -19.65 1.00 -22.90
N LYS A 11 -19.73 1.96 -23.82
CA LYS A 11 -20.56 1.82 -25.03
C LYS A 11 -20.01 0.65 -25.85
N LYS A 12 -20.85 -0.35 -26.10
CA LYS A 12 -20.52 -1.40 -27.06
C LYS A 12 -20.69 -0.88 -28.48
N SER A 13 -19.68 -1.05 -29.33
CA SER A 13 -19.80 -0.77 -30.75
C SER A 13 -20.74 -1.78 -31.42
N LYS A 14 -21.52 -1.30 -32.39
CA LYS A 14 -22.28 -2.20 -33.30
C LYS A 14 -21.34 -2.93 -34.29
N ASN A 15 -20.16 -2.39 -34.52
CA ASN A 15 -19.11 -3.01 -35.33
C ASN A 15 -18.18 -3.81 -34.40
N PRO A 16 -18.04 -5.15 -34.58
CA PRO A 16 -17.20 -5.99 -33.73
C PRO A 16 -15.71 -5.62 -33.77
N ASN A 17 -15.27 -4.93 -34.81
CA ASN A 17 -13.88 -4.48 -34.96
C ASN A 17 -13.62 -3.10 -34.33
N THR A 18 -14.61 -2.45 -33.69
CA THR A 18 -14.45 -1.15 -33.07
C THR A 18 -14.55 -1.28 -31.55
N ILE A 19 -13.44 -0.99 -30.87
CA ILE A 19 -13.38 -0.92 -29.40
C ILE A 19 -13.38 0.56 -29.03
N PHE A 20 -14.38 0.99 -28.26
CA PHE A 20 -14.39 2.33 -27.67
C PHE A 20 -13.49 2.37 -26.44
N GLY A 21 -12.69 3.42 -26.32
CA GLY A 21 -11.98 3.74 -25.09
C GLY A 21 -12.93 4.14 -23.96
N LEU A 22 -12.37 4.41 -22.79
CA LEU A 22 -13.12 4.95 -21.67
C LEU A 22 -13.61 6.37 -21.99
N PRO A 23 -14.77 6.80 -21.44
CA PRO A 23 -15.23 8.19 -21.58
C PRO A 23 -14.17 9.18 -21.06
N ALA A 24 -14.08 10.38 -21.66
CA ALA A 24 -13.15 11.43 -21.23
C ALA A 24 -13.20 11.72 -19.73
N LYS A 25 -14.40 11.68 -19.13
CA LYS A 25 -14.63 11.78 -17.68
C LYS A 25 -13.76 10.84 -16.87
N SER A 26 -13.46 9.64 -17.35
CA SER A 26 -12.61 8.66 -16.66
C SER A 26 -11.15 9.09 -16.51
N TYR A 27 -10.73 10.13 -17.21
CA TYR A 27 -9.36 10.60 -17.21
C TYR A 27 -9.17 11.94 -16.49
N ILE A 28 -10.23 12.76 -16.36
CA ILE A 28 -10.12 14.14 -15.90
C ILE A 28 -10.98 14.47 -14.66
N ASP A 29 -11.93 13.60 -14.29
CA ASP A 29 -12.87 13.86 -13.21
C ASP A 29 -12.32 13.37 -11.87
N GLU A 30 -12.28 14.25 -10.87
CA GLU A 30 -11.74 13.92 -9.53
C GLU A 30 -12.61 12.91 -8.77
N ASP A 31 -13.92 12.96 -8.92
CA ASP A 31 -14.80 11.99 -8.23
C ASP A 31 -14.66 10.61 -8.85
N PHE A 32 -14.42 10.54 -10.17
CA PHE A 32 -14.06 9.29 -10.83
C PHE A 32 -12.74 8.74 -10.28
N TRP A 33 -11.72 9.58 -10.10
CA TRP A 33 -10.46 9.20 -9.49
C TRP A 33 -10.65 8.68 -8.06
N LYS A 34 -11.44 9.37 -7.23
CA LYS A 34 -11.76 8.89 -5.86
C LYS A 34 -12.43 7.52 -5.90
N GLN A 35 -13.36 7.32 -6.84
CA GLN A 35 -14.01 6.03 -7.03
C GLN A 35 -13.03 4.94 -7.45
N GLU A 36 -12.08 5.21 -8.36
CA GLU A 36 -11.03 4.26 -8.74
C GLU A 36 -10.16 3.87 -7.53
N CYS A 37 -9.78 4.84 -6.69
CA CYS A 37 -9.02 4.59 -5.47
C CYS A 37 -9.76 3.66 -4.48
N GLU A 38 -11.09 3.80 -4.38
CA GLU A 38 -11.91 3.01 -3.45
C GLU A 38 -12.33 1.64 -4.00
N THR A 39 -12.26 1.45 -5.31
CA THR A 39 -12.70 0.22 -5.98
C THR A 39 -11.54 -0.50 -6.65
N VAL A 40 -11.22 -0.14 -7.90
CA VAL A 40 -10.22 -0.85 -8.73
C VAL A 40 -8.88 -0.98 -8.02
N LEU A 41 -8.39 0.14 -7.47
CA LEU A 41 -7.08 0.19 -6.80
C LEU A 41 -7.11 -0.39 -5.38
N SER A 42 -8.26 -0.50 -4.74
CA SER A 42 -8.39 -1.11 -3.41
C SER A 42 -8.75 -2.60 -3.47
N ASP A 43 -9.47 -3.02 -4.49
CA ASP A 43 -9.94 -4.40 -4.66
C ASP A 43 -8.86 -5.32 -5.26
N GLY A 44 -7.96 -4.76 -6.10
CA GLY A 44 -6.90 -5.50 -6.78
C GLY A 44 -5.58 -5.56 -6.00
N TRP A 45 -4.58 -6.17 -6.60
CA TRP A 45 -3.20 -6.13 -6.15
C TRP A 45 -2.47 -4.98 -6.82
N LEU A 46 -1.83 -4.13 -6.02
CA LEU A 46 -1.06 -2.98 -6.47
C LEU A 46 0.43 -3.23 -6.24
N PHE A 47 1.25 -3.01 -7.26
CA PHE A 47 2.69 -2.95 -7.12
C PHE A 47 3.09 -1.70 -6.34
N VAL A 48 4.00 -1.84 -5.38
CA VAL A 48 4.40 -0.73 -4.48
C VAL A 48 5.90 -0.59 -4.26
N GLY A 49 6.71 -1.42 -4.88
CA GLY A 49 8.17 -1.35 -4.77
C GLY A 49 8.85 -2.70 -4.80
N PHE A 50 10.14 -2.70 -4.52
CA PHE A 50 10.99 -3.89 -4.58
C PHE A 50 11.51 -4.28 -3.20
N SER A 51 11.61 -5.60 -2.96
CA SER A 51 12.07 -6.13 -1.66
C SER A 51 13.56 -5.86 -1.40
N HIS A 52 14.39 -5.79 -2.47
CA HIS A 52 15.81 -5.47 -2.36
C HIS A 52 16.10 -4.05 -1.84
N GLU A 53 15.12 -3.16 -1.90
CA GLU A 53 15.26 -1.80 -1.36
C GLU A 53 15.18 -1.74 0.17
N LEU A 54 14.65 -2.79 0.80
CA LEU A 54 14.55 -2.98 2.24
C LEU A 54 15.57 -4.05 2.66
N LYS A 55 16.85 -3.67 2.77
CA LYS A 55 17.97 -4.61 2.92
C LYS A 55 18.11 -5.18 4.33
N LYS A 56 17.81 -4.38 5.34
CA LYS A 56 18.07 -4.70 6.75
C LYS A 56 16.80 -4.60 7.58
N SER A 57 16.72 -5.43 8.62
CA SER A 57 15.65 -5.28 9.61
C SER A 57 15.62 -3.86 10.16
N GLY A 58 14.44 -3.26 10.22
CA GLY A 58 14.23 -1.87 10.56
C GLY A 58 14.21 -0.91 9.36
N ASP A 59 14.53 -1.34 8.15
CA ASP A 59 14.36 -0.51 6.97
C ASP A 59 12.87 -0.26 6.73
N VAL A 60 12.54 1.00 6.46
CA VAL A 60 11.18 1.46 6.17
C VAL A 60 11.17 2.33 4.92
N ILE A 61 10.15 2.12 4.08
CA ILE A 61 9.91 2.92 2.86
C ILE A 61 8.48 3.44 2.89
N PRO A 62 8.26 4.76 2.97
CA PRO A 62 6.94 5.33 2.80
C PRO A 62 6.56 5.35 1.31
N VAL A 63 5.33 4.96 1.03
CA VAL A 63 4.74 5.01 -0.32
C VAL A 63 3.42 5.74 -0.24
N PHE A 64 3.09 6.55 -1.25
CA PHE A 64 1.78 7.19 -1.39
C PHE A 64 1.12 6.66 -2.66
N ILE A 65 0.04 5.90 -2.52
CA ILE A 65 -0.65 5.25 -3.64
C ILE A 65 -2.15 5.20 -3.38
N ALA A 66 -2.95 5.40 -4.41
CA ALA A 66 -4.42 5.43 -4.32
C ALA A 66 -4.91 6.37 -3.20
N ASN A 67 -4.33 7.56 -3.09
CA ASN A 67 -4.60 8.57 -2.05
C ASN A 67 -4.41 8.08 -0.60
N LYS A 68 -3.60 7.05 -0.39
CA LYS A 68 -3.34 6.47 0.93
C LYS A 68 -1.85 6.46 1.23
N PRO A 69 -1.41 7.01 2.38
CA PRO A 69 -0.05 6.84 2.85
C PRO A 69 0.10 5.44 3.43
N ILE A 70 1.09 4.70 2.93
CA ILE A 70 1.49 3.39 3.46
C ILE A 70 2.96 3.41 3.83
N VAL A 71 3.39 2.43 4.61
CA VAL A 71 4.78 2.17 4.93
C VAL A 71 5.08 0.69 4.77
N LEU A 72 6.13 0.38 4.01
CA LEU A 72 6.74 -0.95 3.94
C LEU A 72 7.80 -1.04 5.03
N VAL A 73 7.85 -2.18 5.73
CA VAL A 73 8.72 -2.37 6.90
C VAL A 73 9.40 -3.73 6.81
N ARG A 74 10.73 -3.76 6.81
CA ARG A 74 11.51 -5.01 6.93
C ARG A 74 11.64 -5.42 8.39
N ASN A 75 11.27 -6.66 8.70
CA ASN A 75 11.55 -7.27 9.98
C ASN A 75 12.17 -8.65 9.78
N ARG A 76 13.49 -8.76 9.92
CA ARG A 76 14.26 -9.95 9.55
C ARG A 76 14.03 -10.30 8.07
N ASP A 77 13.52 -11.50 7.80
CA ASP A 77 13.26 -11.99 6.43
C ASP A 77 11.90 -11.58 5.88
N ASP A 78 11.02 -11.05 6.76
CA ASP A 78 9.66 -10.66 6.40
C ASP A 78 9.59 -9.17 6.02
N ILE A 79 8.66 -8.83 5.13
CA ILE A 79 8.22 -7.46 4.86
C ILE A 79 6.75 -7.33 5.23
N PHE A 80 6.43 -6.25 5.95
CA PHE A 80 5.09 -5.89 6.34
C PHE A 80 4.68 -4.60 5.64
N ALA A 81 3.39 -4.44 5.40
CA ALA A 81 2.79 -3.20 4.92
C ALA A 81 1.73 -2.72 5.91
N PHE A 82 1.80 -1.43 6.25
CA PHE A 82 0.84 -0.79 7.14
C PHE A 82 0.34 0.53 6.55
N HIS A 83 -0.84 0.98 6.96
CA HIS A 83 -1.19 2.38 6.82
C HIS A 83 -0.20 3.23 7.61
N ASN A 84 0.43 4.19 6.96
CA ASN A 84 1.51 5.04 7.51
C ASN A 84 0.92 6.16 8.37
N VAL A 85 0.10 5.80 9.33
CA VAL A 85 -0.59 6.74 10.23
C VAL A 85 -0.57 6.22 11.67
N CYS A 86 -0.32 7.13 12.60
CA CYS A 86 -0.35 6.83 14.03
C CYS A 86 -1.78 6.59 14.50
N SER A 87 -2.00 5.51 15.28
CA SER A 87 -3.31 5.16 15.83
C SER A 87 -3.83 6.18 16.87
N HIS A 88 -2.98 7.10 17.33
CA HIS A 88 -3.36 8.14 18.29
C HIS A 88 -4.16 9.27 17.62
N ARG A 89 -3.52 10.00 16.70
CA ARG A 89 -4.11 11.20 16.05
C ARG A 89 -3.80 11.26 14.56
N CYS A 90 -3.67 10.13 13.92
CA CYS A 90 -3.53 9.96 12.47
C CYS A 90 -2.35 10.73 11.83
N LEU A 91 -1.32 11.14 12.61
CA LEU A 91 -0.13 11.74 12.04
C LEU A 91 0.64 10.69 11.24
N LYS A 92 1.20 11.09 10.09
CA LYS A 92 2.07 10.26 9.25
C LYS A 92 3.36 9.92 10.04
N LEU A 93 3.71 8.63 10.11
CA LEU A 93 4.82 8.15 10.94
C LEU A 93 6.18 8.26 10.26
N VAL A 94 6.23 7.92 8.98
CA VAL A 94 7.46 7.84 8.19
C VAL A 94 7.32 8.73 6.96
N ASN A 95 8.25 9.69 6.78
CA ASN A 95 8.22 10.64 5.68
C ASN A 95 9.25 10.33 4.59
N GLU A 96 10.29 9.57 4.93
CA GLU A 96 11.43 9.26 4.06
C GLU A 96 11.90 7.83 4.28
N LYS A 97 12.59 7.26 3.30
CA LYS A 97 13.27 5.98 3.42
C LYS A 97 14.39 6.07 4.46
N LYS A 98 14.35 5.17 5.46
CA LYS A 98 15.35 5.12 6.53
C LYS A 98 15.35 3.78 7.25
N ASN A 99 16.34 3.59 8.14
CA ASN A 99 16.30 2.52 9.11
C ASN A 99 15.85 3.06 10.47
N VAL A 100 14.80 2.47 11.05
CA VAL A 100 14.24 2.87 12.35
C VAL A 100 14.70 1.97 13.51
N GLY A 101 15.64 1.07 13.26
CA GLY A 101 16.07 0.06 14.21
C GLY A 101 14.95 -0.92 14.53
N LYS A 102 14.54 -1.00 15.80
CA LYS A 102 13.52 -1.96 16.27
C LYS A 102 12.13 -1.33 16.47
N ILE A 103 12.01 -0.01 16.37
CA ILE A 103 10.81 0.73 16.79
C ILE A 103 10.49 1.87 15.81
N ILE A 104 9.25 1.88 15.34
CA ILE A 104 8.67 3.01 14.60
C ILE A 104 8.08 3.95 15.63
N ARG A 105 8.65 5.15 15.78
CA ARG A 105 8.21 6.14 16.77
C ARG A 105 7.48 7.31 16.12
N CYS A 106 6.29 7.61 16.62
CA CYS A 106 5.53 8.79 16.20
C CYS A 106 6.25 10.08 16.63
N PRO A 107 6.51 11.02 15.69
CA PRO A 107 7.21 12.25 16.04
C PRO A 107 6.37 13.21 16.88
N TYR A 108 5.06 13.00 16.99
CA TYR A 108 4.16 13.90 17.72
C TYR A 108 4.14 13.60 19.23
N HIS A 109 3.64 12.43 19.64
CA HIS A 109 3.51 12.09 21.05
C HIS A 109 4.27 10.81 21.43
N ALA A 110 5.30 10.46 20.64
CA ALA A 110 6.17 9.32 20.87
C ALA A 110 5.50 7.95 21.02
N TRP A 111 4.25 7.79 20.56
CA TRP A 111 3.67 6.46 20.45
C TRP A 111 4.58 5.59 19.59
N SER A 112 4.88 4.40 20.07
CA SER A 112 5.95 3.57 19.52
C SER A 112 5.43 2.19 19.17
N TYR A 113 5.76 1.73 17.96
CA TYR A 113 5.31 0.46 17.41
C TYR A 113 6.52 -0.42 17.10
N ASP A 114 6.41 -1.72 17.33
CA ASP A 114 7.42 -2.64 16.82
C ASP A 114 7.31 -2.80 15.29
N LEU A 115 8.26 -3.53 14.70
CA LEU A 115 8.31 -3.74 13.25
C LEU A 115 7.17 -4.62 12.72
N LYS A 116 6.38 -5.25 13.61
CA LYS A 116 5.14 -5.97 13.29
C LYS A 116 3.89 -5.11 13.48
N GLY A 117 4.08 -3.81 13.73
CA GLY A 117 2.99 -2.85 13.90
C GLY A 117 2.30 -2.88 15.27
N LYS A 118 2.75 -3.67 16.23
CA LYS A 118 2.16 -3.71 17.58
C LYS A 118 2.56 -2.48 18.38
N LEU A 119 1.59 -1.83 19.04
CA LEU A 119 1.89 -0.72 19.95
C LEU A 119 2.70 -1.25 21.15
N LYS A 120 3.81 -0.60 21.43
CA LYS A 120 4.76 -0.95 22.52
C LYS A 120 4.82 0.11 23.61
N ALA A 121 4.59 1.37 23.26
CA ALA A 121 4.54 2.46 24.22
C ALA A 121 3.55 3.54 23.76
N ALA A 122 2.78 4.08 24.71
CA ALA A 122 1.81 5.16 24.52
C ALA A 122 1.99 6.20 25.64
N PRO A 123 3.06 7.04 25.60
CA PRO A 123 3.32 8.02 26.64
C PRO A 123 2.13 8.94 26.85
N HIS A 124 1.82 9.20 28.13
CA HIS A 124 0.78 10.15 28.56
C HIS A 124 -0.64 9.89 28.04
N VAL A 125 -0.94 8.65 27.59
CA VAL A 125 -2.25 8.32 27.01
C VAL A 125 -3.41 8.50 28.01
N GLY A 126 -3.15 8.35 29.29
CA GLY A 126 -4.14 8.60 30.39
C GLY A 126 -4.02 9.97 31.03
N GLY A 127 -3.18 10.87 30.51
CA GLY A 127 -2.82 12.15 31.10
C GLY A 127 -1.36 12.21 31.53
N THR A 128 -0.94 13.28 32.16
CA THR A 128 0.46 13.50 32.57
C THR A 128 0.96 12.34 33.45
N ASN A 129 2.05 11.72 33.03
CA ASN A 129 2.70 10.54 33.67
C ASN A 129 1.84 9.28 33.76
N GLN A 130 0.71 9.22 33.08
CA GLN A 130 -0.14 8.02 32.98
C GLN A 130 0.06 7.34 31.61
N HIS A 131 0.98 6.40 31.55
CA HIS A 131 1.38 5.73 30.30
C HIS A 131 0.58 4.47 29.98
N LYS A 132 -0.17 3.94 30.93
CA LYS A 132 -1.02 2.76 30.78
C LYS A 132 -2.21 2.82 31.77
N PRO A 133 -3.20 3.68 31.52
CA PRO A 133 -4.37 3.77 32.38
C PRO A 133 -5.18 2.47 32.37
N LYS A 134 -5.95 2.24 33.42
CA LYS A 134 -6.85 1.09 33.52
C LYS A 134 -7.81 1.08 32.32
N GLY A 135 -7.95 -0.07 31.66
CA GLY A 135 -8.82 -0.25 30.49
C GLY A 135 -8.20 0.13 29.15
N PHE A 136 -6.99 0.71 29.10
CA PHE A 136 -6.29 0.94 27.85
C PHE A 136 -5.55 -0.32 27.42
N ASN A 137 -5.97 -0.89 26.29
CA ASN A 137 -5.39 -2.13 25.76
C ASN A 137 -4.50 -1.83 24.54
N PHE A 138 -3.22 -2.08 24.66
CA PHE A 138 -2.23 -1.83 23.60
C PHE A 138 -2.50 -2.60 22.32
N SER A 139 -3.13 -3.78 22.40
CA SER A 139 -3.46 -4.59 21.22
C SER A 139 -4.44 -3.92 20.28
N ASP A 140 -5.29 -3.03 20.80
CA ASP A 140 -6.35 -2.38 20.01
C ASP A 140 -5.83 -1.17 19.23
N HIS A 141 -4.59 -0.76 19.52
CA HIS A 141 -3.97 0.46 18.99
C HIS A 141 -2.73 0.19 18.13
N GLY A 142 -2.58 -1.01 17.58
CA GLY A 142 -1.55 -1.33 16.60
C GLY A 142 -1.73 -0.58 15.29
N LEU A 143 -0.71 -0.60 14.43
CA LEU A 143 -0.82 -0.12 13.06
C LEU A 143 -1.78 -1.02 12.27
N LYS A 144 -2.60 -0.43 11.42
CA LYS A 144 -3.49 -1.19 10.54
C LYS A 144 -2.67 -1.85 9.44
N SER A 145 -2.65 -3.19 9.45
CA SER A 145 -1.94 -3.97 8.44
C SER A 145 -2.65 -3.92 7.09
N ILE A 146 -1.87 -4.03 6.04
CA ILE A 146 -2.32 -4.15 4.65
C ILE A 146 -1.85 -5.52 4.16
N LYS A 147 -2.71 -6.24 3.44
CA LYS A 147 -2.36 -7.54 2.87
C LYS A 147 -1.23 -7.35 1.86
N ILE A 148 -0.19 -8.17 1.99
CA ILE A 148 1.01 -8.09 1.16
C ILE A 148 1.27 -9.44 0.49
N HIS A 149 1.84 -9.40 -0.71
CA HIS A 149 2.42 -10.54 -1.40
C HIS A 149 3.73 -10.12 -2.07
N ILE A 150 4.74 -10.98 -2.00
CA ILE A 150 6.02 -10.77 -2.66
C ILE A 150 6.15 -11.84 -3.74
N TRP A 151 6.22 -11.40 -4.99
CA TRP A 151 6.48 -12.25 -6.14
C TRP A 151 7.86 -11.93 -6.70
N HIS A 152 8.79 -12.88 -6.53
CA HIS A 152 10.22 -12.65 -6.74
C HIS A 152 10.73 -11.47 -5.89
N ASP A 153 11.07 -10.34 -6.49
CA ASP A 153 11.51 -9.13 -5.80
C ASP A 153 10.42 -8.04 -5.72
N TRP A 154 9.29 -8.27 -6.37
CA TRP A 154 8.20 -7.29 -6.49
C TRP A 154 7.22 -7.39 -5.32
N ILE A 155 6.97 -6.26 -4.68
CA ILE A 155 6.04 -6.16 -3.56
C ILE A 155 4.68 -5.70 -4.05
N PHE A 156 3.65 -6.49 -3.77
CA PHE A 156 2.26 -6.17 -4.06
C PHE A 156 1.46 -6.05 -2.78
N ILE A 157 0.50 -5.13 -2.76
CA ILE A 157 -0.44 -4.97 -1.64
C ILE A 157 -1.88 -5.06 -2.11
N ASN A 158 -2.77 -5.42 -1.19
CA ASN A 158 -4.21 -5.33 -1.38
C ASN A 158 -4.84 -4.63 -0.17
N PHE A 159 -5.47 -3.48 -0.39
CA PHE A 159 -5.96 -2.62 0.68
C PHE A 159 -7.12 -3.20 1.47
N ASN A 160 -8.11 -3.81 0.82
CA ASN A 160 -9.30 -4.32 1.48
C ASN A 160 -9.15 -5.77 1.99
N GLY A 161 -8.02 -6.42 1.72
CA GLY A 161 -7.73 -7.79 2.12
C GLY A 161 -8.58 -8.87 1.42
N LYS A 162 -9.46 -8.49 0.48
CA LYS A 162 -10.45 -9.36 -0.15
C LYS A 162 -10.06 -9.85 -1.54
N ALA A 163 -8.95 -9.38 -2.10
CA ALA A 163 -8.47 -9.87 -3.39
C ALA A 163 -8.27 -11.39 -3.34
N LYS A 164 -8.51 -12.04 -4.47
CA LYS A 164 -8.13 -13.43 -4.70
C LYS A 164 -6.66 -13.65 -4.32
N LYS A 165 -6.23 -14.90 -4.15
CA LYS A 165 -4.81 -15.20 -3.99
C LYS A 165 -4.03 -14.60 -5.16
N PHE A 166 -2.83 -14.13 -4.90
CA PHE A 166 -2.03 -13.42 -5.91
C PHE A 166 -1.81 -14.29 -7.16
N GLU A 167 -1.51 -15.56 -6.98
CA GLU A 167 -1.25 -16.52 -8.05
C GLU A 167 -2.47 -16.70 -8.96
N GLU A 168 -3.66 -16.61 -8.41
CA GLU A 168 -4.91 -16.67 -9.17
C GLU A 168 -5.17 -15.34 -9.90
N TYR A 169 -4.96 -14.24 -9.20
CA TYR A 169 -5.15 -12.88 -9.75
C TYR A 169 -4.17 -12.59 -10.88
N ALA A 170 -2.90 -12.89 -10.66
CA ALA A 170 -1.79 -12.60 -11.58
C ALA A 170 -1.53 -13.74 -12.60
N ARG A 171 -2.34 -14.80 -12.63
CA ARG A 171 -2.13 -15.96 -13.52
C ARG A 171 -1.81 -15.60 -14.97
N PRO A 172 -2.51 -14.64 -15.64
CA PRO A 172 -2.20 -14.29 -17.00
C PRO A 172 -0.80 -13.66 -17.15
N LEU A 173 -0.36 -12.91 -16.13
CA LEU A 173 0.97 -12.32 -16.10
C LEU A 173 2.03 -13.40 -15.84
N ILE A 174 1.83 -14.24 -14.84
CA ILE A 174 2.76 -15.31 -14.47
C ILE A 174 3.05 -16.19 -15.67
N LYS A 175 2.01 -16.61 -16.42
CA LYS A 175 2.17 -17.40 -17.65
C LYS A 175 3.05 -16.74 -18.73
N LYS A 176 3.11 -15.43 -18.80
CA LYS A 176 3.96 -14.72 -19.74
C LYS A 176 5.45 -14.77 -19.38
N PHE A 177 5.75 -15.13 -18.15
CA PHE A 177 7.12 -15.24 -17.64
C PHE A 177 7.54 -16.71 -17.41
N ASP A 178 6.72 -17.70 -17.77
CA ASP A 178 7.02 -19.13 -17.56
C ASP A 178 8.36 -19.54 -18.19
N ASP A 179 8.74 -18.95 -19.34
CA ASP A 179 9.99 -19.24 -20.05
C ASP A 179 11.16 -18.36 -19.55
N ILE A 180 10.95 -17.48 -18.58
CA ILE A 180 11.96 -16.53 -18.10
C ILE A 180 12.29 -16.82 -16.64
N ASP A 181 13.53 -17.20 -16.38
CA ASP A 181 14.03 -17.35 -15.01
C ASP A 181 14.26 -15.99 -14.35
N LEU A 182 13.19 -15.45 -13.75
CA LEU A 182 13.21 -14.15 -13.06
C LEU A 182 14.16 -14.13 -11.85
N THR A 183 14.58 -15.29 -11.32
CA THR A 183 15.53 -15.35 -10.19
C THR A 183 16.95 -14.92 -10.60
N LYS A 184 17.25 -14.95 -11.88
CA LYS A 184 18.53 -14.49 -12.43
C LYS A 184 18.60 -12.98 -12.64
N LEU A 185 17.47 -12.27 -12.59
CA LEU A 185 17.45 -10.83 -12.70
C LEU A 185 18.14 -10.18 -11.51
N LYS A 186 18.91 -9.12 -11.80
CA LYS A 186 19.58 -8.31 -10.77
C LYS A 186 19.22 -6.86 -10.99
N TYR A 187 19.08 -6.14 -9.88
CA TYR A 187 18.89 -4.71 -9.93
C TYR A 187 20.08 -4.02 -10.61
N ALA A 188 19.81 -3.21 -11.62
CA ALA A 188 20.81 -2.40 -12.29
C ALA A 188 20.73 -0.94 -11.81
N THR A 189 19.61 -0.26 -12.05
CA THR A 189 19.41 1.14 -11.66
C THR A 189 17.92 1.49 -11.63
N THR A 190 17.58 2.60 -11.00
CA THR A 190 16.26 3.23 -11.07
C THR A 190 16.41 4.60 -11.74
N LEU A 191 15.59 4.86 -12.74
CA LEU A 191 15.44 6.18 -13.33
C LEU A 191 14.14 6.79 -12.80
N ASP A 192 14.27 7.90 -12.10
CA ASP A 192 13.11 8.65 -11.59
C ASP A 192 12.80 9.81 -12.55
N PHE A 193 11.68 9.72 -13.25
CA PHE A 193 11.21 10.77 -14.16
C PHE A 193 10.42 11.87 -13.43
N GLY A 194 10.35 11.80 -12.12
CA GLY A 194 9.63 12.77 -11.30
C GLY A 194 8.11 12.71 -11.50
N LYS A 195 7.45 13.84 -11.26
CA LYS A 195 6.00 13.96 -11.37
C LYS A 195 5.59 14.21 -12.81
N ILE A 196 4.78 13.33 -13.37
CA ILE A 196 4.22 13.44 -14.73
C ILE A 196 2.77 13.90 -14.63
N ASN A 197 2.41 14.96 -15.35
CA ASN A 197 1.04 15.49 -15.40
C ASN A 197 0.19 14.69 -16.39
N THR A 198 -0.12 13.45 -16.03
CA THR A 198 -0.99 12.59 -16.82
C THR A 198 -1.84 11.70 -15.93
N ASN A 199 -2.91 11.14 -16.46
CA ASN A 199 -3.68 10.13 -15.76
C ASN A 199 -2.93 8.80 -15.76
N TRP A 200 -2.94 8.07 -14.64
CA TRP A 200 -2.24 6.79 -14.46
C TRP A 200 -2.57 5.74 -15.53
N LYS A 201 -3.74 5.82 -16.16
CA LYS A 201 -4.17 4.91 -17.25
C LYS A 201 -3.43 5.12 -18.57
N PHE A 202 -2.62 6.18 -18.68
CA PHE A 202 -1.76 6.45 -19.84
C PHE A 202 -0.29 6.09 -19.60
N LEU A 203 0.06 5.62 -18.41
CA LEU A 203 1.37 5.10 -18.05
C LEU A 203 1.41 3.58 -18.22
#